data_be8748776856632ad5b4d0ae844de57f
#
_entry.id   be8748776856632ad5b4d0ae844de57f
#
_cell.length_a   1.000
_cell.length_b   1.000
_cell.length_c   1.000
_cell.angle_alpha   90.00
_cell.angle_beta   90.00
_cell.angle_gamma   90.00
#
_symmetry.space_group_name_H-M   'P 1'
#
loop_
_entity.id
_entity.type
_entity.pdbx_description
1 polymer ?
#
loop_
_entity_poly.entity_id
_entity_poly.type
_entity_poly.pdbx_seq_one_letter_code
_entity_poly.pdbx_strand_id
1 'polypeptide(L)'
;MNDWTTHDLGPLAPSYTRHSDTLRGALRHALVDRALAHHMSPTPQRVLDVGGGTGVQARLLAERGHHLLILDPDQEMLARAQSAWPPHAEGVPGSITYRTGPGERAAELAGTGWDVVLCHGVLMYVDDPAPLLRALTRCVRPGGLVSVLAKERDALAMRRGLRRDWPGVLHALTSAEETGNLGTTSRGVSRAEVTRHLAHHHVDQLRWYGVRILTDHLGNEPVTDEFEQILEAEWQVGARDPYRGIARLFHIVARAQEGQEPAR
;
A
#
# COMPACT_ATOMS: atom_id res chain seq x y z
N MET A 1 -20.78 13.21 1.12
CA MET A 1 -19.76 12.64 2.02
C MET A 1 -19.79 11.14 1.71
N ASN A 2 -19.03 10.75 0.67
CA ASN A 2 -18.89 9.34 0.31
C ASN A 2 -17.79 8.76 1.18
N ASP A 3 -18.21 8.16 2.28
CA ASP A 3 -17.36 7.33 3.13
C ASP A 3 -16.88 6.15 2.28
N TRP A 4 -15.60 5.85 2.22
CA TRP A 4 -15.10 4.68 1.49
C TRP A 4 -15.68 3.35 2.03
N THR A 5 -16.36 3.41 3.17
CA THR A 5 -17.20 2.34 3.72
C THR A 5 -18.35 1.94 2.79
N THR A 6 -18.73 2.76 1.79
CA THR A 6 -19.84 2.47 0.87
C THR A 6 -19.41 1.63 -0.35
N HIS A 7 -18.14 1.46 -0.61
CA HIS A 7 -17.67 0.46 -1.56
C HIS A 7 -17.62 -0.90 -0.86
N ASP A 8 -18.70 -1.64 -0.94
CA ASP A 8 -18.77 -3.04 -0.50
C ASP A 8 -17.74 -3.88 -1.26
N LEU A 9 -16.55 -4.01 -0.67
CA LEU A 9 -15.45 -4.82 -1.20
C LEU A 9 -15.64 -6.32 -0.88
N GLY A 10 -16.67 -6.68 -0.12
CA GLY A 10 -16.95 -8.04 0.30
C GLY A 10 -16.95 -9.06 -0.84
N PRO A 11 -17.60 -8.80 -2.00
CA PRO A 11 -17.53 -9.68 -3.17
C PRO A 11 -16.13 -9.80 -3.77
N LEU A 12 -15.20 -8.90 -3.41
CA LEU A 12 -13.84 -8.85 -3.96
C LEU A 12 -12.82 -9.65 -3.16
N ALA A 13 -13.10 -9.99 -1.90
CA ALA A 13 -12.15 -10.65 -1.03
C ALA A 13 -11.56 -11.95 -1.64
N PRO A 14 -12.33 -12.88 -2.27
CA PRO A 14 -11.79 -14.04 -2.94
C PRO A 14 -10.93 -13.70 -4.15
N SER A 15 -11.29 -12.66 -4.90
CA SER A 15 -10.56 -12.20 -6.08
C SER A 15 -9.27 -11.50 -5.69
N TYR A 16 -9.27 -10.78 -4.57
CA TYR A 16 -8.07 -10.13 -4.03
C TYR A 16 -7.05 -11.16 -3.53
N THR A 17 -7.49 -12.20 -2.82
CA THR A 17 -6.61 -13.30 -2.38
C THR A 17 -5.94 -13.96 -3.59
N ARG A 18 -6.71 -14.37 -4.60
CA ARG A 18 -6.16 -14.94 -5.82
C ARG A 18 -5.21 -14.00 -6.56
N HIS A 19 -5.44 -12.68 -6.51
CA HIS A 19 -4.54 -11.70 -7.10
C HIS A 19 -3.20 -11.63 -6.36
N SER A 20 -3.19 -11.79 -5.04
CA SER A 20 -1.95 -11.80 -4.24
C SER A 20 -1.05 -12.98 -4.58
N ASP A 21 -1.61 -14.09 -5.03
CA ASP A 21 -0.87 -15.31 -5.42
C ASP A 21 -0.31 -15.26 -6.85
N THR A 22 -0.62 -14.22 -7.62
CA THR A 22 -0.04 -14.01 -8.96
C THR A 22 1.34 -13.37 -8.88
N LEU A 23 2.11 -13.44 -9.98
CA LEU A 23 3.41 -12.74 -10.12
C LEU A 23 3.29 -11.26 -9.73
N ARG A 24 2.24 -10.58 -10.18
CA ARG A 24 1.98 -9.16 -9.87
C ARG A 24 1.75 -8.90 -8.38
N GLY A 25 1.02 -9.79 -7.71
CA GLY A 25 0.76 -9.71 -6.29
C GLY A 25 2.02 -9.99 -5.47
N ALA A 26 2.71 -11.09 -5.78
CA ALA A 26 3.96 -11.48 -5.13
C ALA A 26 5.05 -10.41 -5.26
N LEU A 27 5.28 -9.88 -6.47
CA LEU A 27 6.23 -8.79 -6.71
C LEU A 27 5.87 -7.53 -5.93
N ARG A 28 4.59 -7.13 -5.90
CA ARG A 28 4.15 -5.97 -5.12
C ARG A 28 4.55 -6.14 -3.66
N HIS A 29 4.23 -7.27 -3.04
CA HIS A 29 4.52 -7.50 -1.63
C HIS A 29 6.01 -7.60 -1.35
N ALA A 30 6.78 -8.31 -2.18
CA ALA A 30 8.21 -8.46 -2.01
C ALA A 30 8.98 -7.13 -2.18
N LEU A 31 8.61 -6.30 -3.17
CA LEU A 31 9.22 -4.99 -3.38
C LEU A 31 8.93 -4.02 -2.24
N VAL A 32 7.69 -3.98 -1.76
CA VAL A 32 7.30 -3.16 -0.60
C VAL A 32 8.01 -3.62 0.66
N ASP A 33 8.06 -4.93 0.88
CA ASP A 33 8.74 -5.54 2.02
C ASP A 33 10.24 -5.22 2.03
N ARG A 34 10.91 -5.32 0.87
CA ARG A 34 12.32 -4.94 0.72
C ARG A 34 12.55 -3.46 0.99
N ALA A 35 11.66 -2.58 0.54
CA ALA A 35 11.74 -1.16 0.82
C ALA A 35 11.54 -0.87 2.32
N LEU A 36 10.56 -1.49 2.96
CA LEU A 36 10.33 -1.35 4.40
C LEU A 36 11.53 -1.83 5.22
N ALA A 37 12.12 -2.98 4.87
CA ALA A 37 13.32 -3.49 5.53
C ALA A 37 14.52 -2.53 5.44
N HIS A 38 14.59 -1.70 4.38
CA HIS A 38 15.64 -0.69 4.21
C HIS A 38 15.49 0.53 5.11
N HIS A 39 14.26 0.84 5.53
CA HIS A 39 13.93 2.08 6.25
C HIS A 39 13.49 1.86 7.70
N MET A 40 12.95 0.69 8.02
CA MET A 40 12.53 0.32 9.37
C MET A 40 13.73 -0.05 10.25
N SER A 41 13.57 0.12 11.56
CA SER A 41 14.53 -0.45 12.53
C SER A 41 14.46 -1.98 12.52
N PRO A 42 15.59 -2.68 12.67
CA PRO A 42 15.59 -4.14 12.86
C PRO A 42 15.02 -4.58 14.21
N THR A 43 14.87 -3.66 15.18
CA THR A 43 14.23 -3.95 16.47
C THR A 43 12.71 -3.99 16.34
N PRO A 44 12.01 -4.75 17.21
CA PRO A 44 10.55 -4.78 17.21
C PRO A 44 9.93 -3.38 17.25
N GLN A 45 8.99 -3.12 16.37
CA GLN A 45 8.28 -1.85 16.22
C GLN A 45 6.76 -2.07 16.28
N ARG A 46 6.05 -1.05 16.71
CA ARG A 46 4.59 -0.99 16.64
C ARG A 46 4.18 -0.46 15.27
N VAL A 47 3.45 -1.25 14.52
CA VAL A 47 3.04 -0.94 13.14
C VAL A 47 1.52 -0.87 13.03
N LEU A 48 0.99 0.21 12.49
CA LEU A 48 -0.41 0.35 12.11
C LEU A 48 -0.55 0.14 10.60
N ASP A 49 -1.34 -0.85 10.18
CA ASP A 49 -1.63 -1.13 8.77
C ASP A 49 -3.07 -0.71 8.46
N VAL A 50 -3.22 0.47 7.85
CA VAL A 50 -4.51 1.07 7.51
C VAL A 50 -4.97 0.59 6.15
N GLY A 51 -6.10 -0.15 6.12
CA GLY A 51 -6.58 -0.85 4.95
C GLY A 51 -5.73 -2.09 4.64
N GLY A 52 -5.26 -2.80 5.69
CA GLY A 52 -4.36 -3.94 5.55
C GLY A 52 -5.01 -5.20 4.94
N GLY A 53 -6.33 -5.21 4.76
CA GLY A 53 -7.07 -6.25 4.05
C GLY A 53 -6.81 -7.65 4.60
N THR A 54 -6.35 -8.57 3.74
CA THR A 54 -6.04 -9.97 4.12
C THR A 54 -4.71 -10.14 4.88
N GLY A 55 -4.03 -9.04 5.25
CA GLY A 55 -2.87 -9.06 6.14
C GLY A 55 -1.58 -9.63 5.55
N VAL A 56 -1.43 -9.70 4.22
CA VAL A 56 -0.22 -10.26 3.59
C VAL A 56 1.03 -9.51 4.04
N GLN A 57 1.01 -8.15 3.95
CA GLN A 57 2.15 -7.34 4.37
C GLN A 57 2.37 -7.40 5.89
N ALA A 58 1.28 -7.44 6.64
CA ALA A 58 1.33 -7.54 8.09
C ALA A 58 2.03 -8.83 8.56
N ARG A 59 1.74 -9.97 7.91
CA ARG A 59 2.41 -11.25 8.24
C ARG A 59 3.92 -11.19 8.03
N LEU A 60 4.38 -10.66 6.88
CA LEU A 60 5.81 -10.51 6.60
C LEU A 60 6.54 -9.69 7.67
N LEU A 61 5.89 -8.64 8.18
CA LEU A 61 6.46 -7.82 9.25
C LEU A 61 6.39 -8.51 10.62
N ALA A 62 5.31 -9.23 10.92
CA ALA A 62 5.19 -9.98 12.17
C ALA A 62 6.21 -11.12 12.27
N GLU A 63 6.50 -11.81 11.16
CA GLU A 63 7.56 -12.82 11.06
C GLU A 63 8.95 -12.25 11.40
N ARG A 64 9.16 -10.93 11.19
CA ARG A 64 10.37 -10.21 11.60
C ARG A 64 10.35 -9.67 13.03
N GLY A 65 9.29 -9.95 13.78
CA GLY A 65 9.18 -9.57 15.19
C GLY A 65 8.47 -8.25 15.44
N HIS A 66 7.86 -7.62 14.44
CA HIS A 66 7.08 -6.39 14.66
C HIS A 66 5.68 -6.72 15.21
N HIS A 67 5.07 -5.75 15.91
CA HIS A 67 3.73 -5.88 16.48
C HIS A 67 2.75 -5.02 15.69
N LEU A 68 1.76 -5.64 15.08
CA LEU A 68 0.87 -4.97 14.14
C LEU A 68 -0.57 -4.84 14.65
N LEU A 69 -1.20 -3.75 14.26
CA LEU A 69 -2.64 -3.59 14.25
C LEU A 69 -3.09 -3.39 12.81
N ILE A 70 -3.94 -4.27 12.30
CA ILE A 70 -4.64 -4.08 11.03
C ILE A 70 -5.95 -3.35 11.31
N LEU A 71 -6.14 -2.19 10.69
CA LEU A 71 -7.40 -1.45 10.66
C LEU A 71 -7.99 -1.53 9.26
N ASP A 72 -9.16 -2.17 9.12
CA ASP A 72 -9.83 -2.31 7.82
C ASP A 72 -11.35 -2.23 8.02
N PRO A 73 -12.14 -1.57 7.15
CA PRO A 73 -13.58 -1.53 7.29
C PRO A 73 -14.26 -2.86 6.88
N ASP A 74 -13.58 -3.68 6.08
CA ASP A 74 -14.13 -4.93 5.56
C ASP A 74 -13.88 -6.07 6.55
N GLN A 75 -14.97 -6.51 7.22
CA GLN A 75 -14.90 -7.61 8.19
C GLN A 75 -14.53 -8.96 7.55
N GLU A 76 -14.90 -9.20 6.29
CA GLU A 76 -14.52 -10.43 5.58
C GLU A 76 -13.01 -10.47 5.32
N MET A 77 -12.42 -9.34 4.92
CA MET A 77 -10.97 -9.21 4.78
C MET A 77 -10.26 -9.49 6.10
N LEU A 78 -10.73 -8.90 7.20
CA LEU A 78 -10.16 -9.14 8.54
C LEU A 78 -10.31 -10.60 8.99
N ALA A 79 -11.45 -11.24 8.72
CA ALA A 79 -11.65 -12.66 9.04
C ALA A 79 -10.65 -13.56 8.28
N ARG A 80 -10.37 -13.24 7.02
CA ARG A 80 -9.34 -13.93 6.21
C ARG A 80 -7.94 -13.68 6.76
N ALA A 81 -7.62 -12.45 7.15
CA ALA A 81 -6.35 -12.13 7.78
C ALA A 81 -6.14 -12.92 9.08
N GLN A 82 -7.18 -13.00 9.93
CA GLN A 82 -7.16 -13.80 11.17
C GLN A 82 -6.97 -15.28 10.91
N SER A 83 -7.67 -15.83 9.91
CA SER A 83 -7.53 -17.24 9.54
C SER A 83 -6.13 -17.59 9.01
N ALA A 84 -5.50 -16.63 8.31
CA ALA A 84 -4.15 -16.82 7.77
C ALA A 84 -3.04 -16.59 8.81
N TRP A 85 -3.36 -16.02 9.97
CA TRP A 85 -2.44 -15.75 11.08
C TRP A 85 -3.14 -16.09 12.40
N PRO A 86 -3.08 -17.34 12.86
CA PRO A 86 -3.73 -17.76 14.12
C PRO A 86 -3.06 -17.05 15.32
N PRO A 87 -3.84 -16.78 16.40
CA PRO A 87 -3.39 -16.00 17.56
C PRO A 87 -2.16 -16.53 18.30
N HIS A 88 -1.81 -17.80 18.08
CA HIS A 88 -0.69 -18.49 18.71
C HIS A 88 0.19 -19.19 17.66
N ALA A 89 0.63 -18.42 16.64
CA ALA A 89 1.64 -18.92 15.72
C ALA A 89 2.92 -19.22 16.53
N GLU A 90 3.12 -20.48 16.90
CA GLU A 90 4.26 -20.90 17.72
C GLU A 90 5.57 -20.56 17.01
N GLY A 91 6.50 -19.96 17.76
CA GLY A 91 7.84 -19.63 17.26
C GLY A 91 7.94 -18.34 16.45
N VAL A 92 6.85 -17.56 16.28
CA VAL A 92 6.90 -16.27 15.60
C VAL A 92 7.07 -15.13 16.61
N PRO A 93 8.10 -14.28 16.46
CA PRO A 93 8.44 -13.26 17.47
C PRO A 93 7.46 -12.07 17.49
N GLY A 94 6.69 -11.83 16.43
CA GLY A 94 5.75 -10.71 16.32
C GLY A 94 4.30 -11.08 16.64
N SER A 95 3.40 -10.09 16.47
CA SER A 95 1.96 -10.28 16.71
C SER A 95 1.11 -9.45 15.77
N ILE A 96 -0.12 -9.90 15.49
CA ILE A 96 -1.10 -9.16 14.72
C ILE A 96 -2.40 -9.07 15.51
N THR A 97 -2.92 -7.86 15.64
CA THR A 97 -4.25 -7.57 16.17
C THR A 97 -5.11 -6.92 15.08
N TYR A 98 -6.42 -6.92 15.27
CA TYR A 98 -7.36 -6.52 14.22
C TYR A 98 -8.41 -5.57 14.77
N ARG A 99 -8.80 -4.57 13.96
CA ARG A 99 -9.86 -3.64 14.29
C ARG A 99 -10.67 -3.26 13.06
N THR A 100 -11.98 -3.30 13.17
CA THR A 100 -12.89 -2.85 12.09
C THR A 100 -13.08 -1.35 12.17
N GLY A 101 -12.95 -0.67 11.02
CA GLY A 101 -13.26 0.75 10.90
C GLY A 101 -12.58 1.43 9.71
N PRO A 102 -13.10 2.61 9.33
CA PRO A 102 -12.55 3.38 8.22
C PRO A 102 -11.21 4.02 8.58
N GLY A 103 -10.33 4.11 7.57
CA GLY A 103 -8.97 4.62 7.73
C GLY A 103 -8.91 6.09 8.11
N GLU A 104 -9.90 6.90 7.71
CA GLU A 104 -10.02 8.32 8.06
C GLU A 104 -10.19 8.55 9.57
N ARG A 105 -10.67 7.53 10.29
CA ARG A 105 -10.80 7.53 11.74
C ARG A 105 -9.67 6.77 12.46
N ALA A 106 -8.56 6.50 11.76
CA ALA A 106 -7.48 5.68 12.31
C ALA A 106 -6.95 6.20 13.66
N ALA A 107 -6.75 7.51 13.81
CA ALA A 107 -6.27 8.10 15.06
C ALA A 107 -7.24 7.89 16.24
N GLU A 108 -8.55 7.91 15.98
CA GLU A 108 -9.59 7.65 16.99
C GLU A 108 -9.65 6.14 17.32
N LEU A 109 -9.64 5.31 16.31
CA LEU A 109 -9.84 3.87 16.44
C LEU A 109 -8.59 3.13 16.90
N ALA A 110 -7.42 3.49 16.39
CA ALA A 110 -6.16 2.81 16.66
C ALA A 110 -5.22 3.58 17.61
N GLY A 111 -5.54 4.86 17.90
CA GLY A 111 -4.69 5.74 18.69
C GLY A 111 -3.52 6.29 17.88
N THR A 112 -2.59 6.93 18.59
CA THR A 112 -1.42 7.62 18.05
C THR A 112 -0.13 7.02 18.58
N GLY A 113 1.03 7.54 18.14
CA GLY A 113 2.33 7.11 18.65
C GLY A 113 2.86 5.81 18.04
N TRP A 114 2.44 5.50 16.82
CA TRP A 114 2.93 4.34 16.07
C TRP A 114 4.33 4.61 15.51
N ASP A 115 5.21 3.60 15.58
CA ASP A 115 6.55 3.68 14.99
C ASP A 115 6.48 3.73 13.46
N VAL A 116 5.55 2.96 12.89
CA VAL A 116 5.32 2.87 11.45
C VAL A 116 3.83 2.85 11.17
N VAL A 117 3.39 3.62 10.18
CA VAL A 117 2.01 3.63 9.68
C VAL A 117 2.03 3.29 8.19
N LEU A 118 1.32 2.23 7.82
CA LEU A 118 1.20 1.76 6.44
C LEU A 118 -0.17 2.13 5.87
N CYS A 119 -0.21 2.45 4.57
CA CYS A 119 -1.44 2.59 3.79
C CYS A 119 -1.17 2.12 2.35
N HIS A 120 -1.42 0.85 2.08
CA HIS A 120 -0.99 0.21 0.84
C HIS A 120 -2.15 -0.24 -0.03
N GLY A 121 -2.40 0.48 -1.13
CA GLY A 121 -3.41 0.13 -2.12
C GLY A 121 -4.82 0.57 -1.72
N VAL A 122 -4.95 1.54 -0.84
CA VAL A 122 -6.22 2.10 -0.34
C VAL A 122 -6.61 3.37 -1.08
N LEU A 123 -5.67 4.30 -1.29
CA LEU A 123 -5.94 5.62 -1.89
C LEU A 123 -6.63 5.55 -3.25
N MET A 124 -6.51 4.44 -3.95
CA MET A 124 -7.15 4.24 -5.25
C MET A 124 -8.66 3.98 -5.18
N TYR A 125 -9.22 3.81 -3.98
CA TYR A 125 -10.63 3.52 -3.73
C TYR A 125 -11.36 4.65 -2.99
N VAL A 126 -10.67 5.73 -2.64
CA VAL A 126 -11.27 6.90 -2.00
C VAL A 126 -11.38 8.05 -2.98
N ASP A 127 -12.47 8.81 -2.91
CA ASP A 127 -12.71 9.95 -3.80
C ASP A 127 -11.77 11.11 -3.47
N ASP A 128 -11.60 11.43 -2.18
CA ASP A 128 -10.65 12.41 -1.68
C ASP A 128 -9.65 11.74 -0.73
N PRO A 129 -8.37 11.62 -1.11
CA PRO A 129 -7.34 11.02 -0.26
C PRO A 129 -6.92 11.91 0.93
N ALA A 130 -7.26 13.19 0.94
CA ALA A 130 -6.75 14.13 1.95
C ALA A 130 -7.15 13.79 3.39
N PRO A 131 -8.42 13.41 3.71
CA PRO A 131 -8.79 13.00 5.06
C PRO A 131 -8.02 11.78 5.55
N LEU A 132 -7.87 10.77 4.67
CA LEU A 132 -7.12 9.55 4.99
C LEU A 132 -5.63 9.86 5.23
N LEU A 133 -4.98 10.60 4.33
CA LEU A 133 -3.58 11.00 4.49
C LEU A 133 -3.35 11.78 5.79
N ARG A 134 -4.26 12.67 6.15
CA ARG A 134 -4.22 13.39 7.44
C ARG A 134 -4.34 12.44 8.64
N ALA A 135 -5.20 11.43 8.54
CA ALA A 135 -5.34 10.44 9.61
C ALA A 135 -4.04 9.65 9.81
N LEU A 136 -3.34 9.26 8.72
CA LEU A 136 -2.04 8.57 8.81
C LEU A 136 -1.00 9.43 9.54
N THR A 137 -0.91 10.73 9.18
CA THR A 137 0.09 11.63 9.80
C THR A 137 -0.18 11.89 11.28
N ARG A 138 -1.43 11.79 11.73
CA ARG A 138 -1.80 11.90 13.15
C ARG A 138 -1.49 10.63 13.94
N CYS A 139 -1.44 9.48 13.28
CA CYS A 139 -1.18 8.19 13.94
C CYS A 139 0.32 7.99 14.24
N VAL A 140 1.20 8.49 13.37
CA VAL A 140 2.64 8.27 13.49
C VAL A 140 3.24 9.12 14.62
N ARG A 141 4.22 8.58 15.37
CA ARG A 141 4.98 9.35 16.35
C ARG A 141 6.00 10.28 15.67
N PRO A 142 6.49 11.32 16.35
CA PRO A 142 7.67 12.06 15.90
C PRO A 142 8.84 11.12 15.59
N GLY A 143 9.52 11.33 14.46
CA GLY A 143 10.59 10.45 13.96
C GLY A 143 10.14 9.10 13.41
N GLY A 144 8.85 8.75 13.48
CA GLY A 144 8.28 7.53 12.94
C GLY A 144 8.12 7.55 11.42
N LEU A 145 7.77 6.41 10.83
CA LEU A 145 7.64 6.26 9.38
C LEU A 145 6.18 6.22 8.93
N VAL A 146 5.90 6.83 7.79
CA VAL A 146 4.67 6.67 7.03
C VAL A 146 5.02 6.04 5.69
N SER A 147 4.36 4.95 5.34
CA SER A 147 4.57 4.22 4.09
C SER A 147 3.28 4.18 3.29
N VAL A 148 3.29 4.72 2.07
CA VAL A 148 2.12 4.83 1.20
C VAL A 148 2.40 4.16 -0.13
N LEU A 149 1.58 3.19 -0.51
CA LEU A 149 1.59 2.57 -1.84
C LEU A 149 0.27 2.87 -2.56
N ALA A 150 0.35 3.45 -3.74
CA ALA A 150 -0.83 3.75 -4.54
C ALA A 150 -0.58 3.64 -6.04
N LYS A 151 -1.67 3.63 -6.82
CA LYS A 151 -1.63 3.62 -8.27
C LYS A 151 -1.21 5.00 -8.79
N GLU A 152 -0.18 5.03 -9.66
CA GLU A 152 0.31 6.28 -10.25
C GLU A 152 -0.62 6.74 -11.39
N ARG A 153 -1.21 7.93 -11.23
CA ARG A 153 -2.12 8.53 -12.21
C ARG A 153 -1.41 8.78 -13.54
N ASP A 154 -0.20 9.32 -13.47
CA ASP A 154 0.52 9.80 -14.65
C ASP A 154 1.13 8.65 -15.49
N ALA A 155 1.13 7.41 -14.96
CA ALA A 155 1.63 6.21 -15.63
C ALA A 155 0.52 5.24 -16.13
N LEU A 156 -0.75 5.59 -16.01
CA LEU A 156 -1.86 4.69 -16.39
C LEU A 156 -1.83 4.27 -17.87
N ALA A 157 -1.38 5.16 -18.74
CA ALA A 157 -1.27 4.93 -20.18
C ALA A 157 -0.26 3.83 -20.56
N MET A 158 0.81 3.65 -19.78
CA MET A 158 1.91 2.73 -20.10
C MET A 158 1.44 1.29 -20.27
N ARG A 159 0.70 0.75 -19.32
CA ARG A 159 0.15 -0.60 -19.40
C ARG A 159 -0.76 -0.80 -20.60
N ARG A 160 -1.59 0.21 -20.90
CA ARG A 160 -2.50 0.19 -22.04
C ARG A 160 -1.71 0.11 -23.34
N GLY A 161 -0.71 0.95 -23.52
CA GLY A 161 0.16 0.96 -24.70
C GLY A 161 0.91 -0.35 -24.90
N LEU A 162 1.51 -0.92 -23.86
CA LEU A 162 2.21 -2.22 -23.91
C LEU A 162 1.27 -3.38 -24.28
N ARG A 163 -0.03 -3.23 -24.01
CA ARG A 163 -1.08 -4.20 -24.39
C ARG A 163 -1.79 -3.85 -25.72
N ARG A 164 -1.31 -2.84 -26.45
CA ARG A 164 -1.88 -2.34 -27.71
C ARG A 164 -3.33 -1.86 -27.61
N ASP A 165 -3.76 -1.43 -26.43
CA ASP A 165 -5.07 -0.81 -26.18
C ASP A 165 -4.96 0.71 -26.42
N TRP A 166 -4.90 1.12 -27.70
CA TRP A 166 -4.71 2.52 -28.07
C TRP A 166 -5.87 3.43 -27.64
N PRO A 167 -7.15 3.04 -27.74
CA PRO A 167 -8.24 3.84 -27.16
C PRO A 167 -8.09 4.03 -25.66
N GLY A 168 -7.69 2.97 -24.93
CA GLY A 168 -7.41 3.04 -23.49
C GLY A 168 -6.23 3.94 -23.16
N VAL A 169 -5.20 4.02 -24.01
CA VAL A 169 -4.09 5.00 -23.85
C VAL A 169 -4.63 6.42 -23.87
N LEU A 170 -5.40 6.78 -24.91
CA LEU A 170 -5.96 8.13 -25.05
C LEU A 170 -6.89 8.48 -23.89
N HIS A 171 -7.71 7.54 -23.44
CA HIS A 171 -8.57 7.72 -22.26
C HIS A 171 -7.74 7.97 -21.00
N ALA A 172 -6.68 7.20 -20.75
CA ALA A 172 -5.83 7.30 -19.57
C ALA A 172 -5.02 8.63 -19.50
N LEU A 173 -4.87 9.35 -20.61
CA LEU A 173 -4.26 10.69 -20.62
C LEU A 173 -5.21 11.79 -20.14
N THR A 174 -6.51 11.53 -20.13
CA THR A 174 -7.55 12.51 -19.76
C THR A 174 -8.36 12.12 -18.52
N SER A 175 -8.28 10.86 -18.10
CA SER A 175 -9.01 10.30 -16.94
C SER A 175 -8.05 9.60 -15.99
N ALA A 176 -8.24 9.85 -14.70
CA ALA A 176 -7.54 9.12 -13.65
C ALA A 176 -8.22 7.78 -13.29
N GLU A 177 -9.40 7.49 -13.85
CA GLU A 177 -10.20 6.32 -13.50
C GLU A 177 -9.90 5.14 -14.41
N GLU A 178 -9.96 3.96 -13.83
CA GLU A 178 -9.74 2.70 -14.51
C GLU A 178 -10.58 1.59 -13.90
N THR A 179 -11.28 0.83 -14.73
CA THR A 179 -11.89 -0.43 -14.28
C THR A 179 -10.81 -1.50 -14.22
N GLY A 180 -10.55 -2.01 -13.03
CA GLY A 180 -9.54 -3.03 -12.78
C GLY A 180 -10.00 -4.44 -13.16
N ASN A 181 -9.07 -5.40 -13.10
CA ASN A 181 -9.35 -6.83 -13.37
C ASN A 181 -10.35 -7.45 -12.36
N LEU A 182 -10.60 -6.78 -11.25
CA LEU A 182 -11.57 -7.20 -10.22
C LEU A 182 -12.99 -6.68 -10.51
N GLY A 183 -13.20 -5.98 -11.65
CA GLY A 183 -14.48 -5.37 -11.99
C GLY A 183 -14.81 -4.09 -11.20
N THR A 184 -13.94 -3.65 -10.31
CA THR A 184 -14.09 -2.40 -9.57
C THR A 184 -13.44 -1.24 -10.27
N THR A 185 -14.08 -0.09 -10.19
CA THR A 185 -13.46 1.18 -10.58
C THR A 185 -12.46 1.59 -9.51
N SER A 186 -11.27 1.97 -9.96
CA SER A 186 -10.21 2.50 -9.11
C SER A 186 -9.57 3.67 -9.83
N ARG A 187 -9.06 4.64 -9.05
CA ARG A 187 -8.41 5.81 -9.66
C ARG A 187 -6.92 5.85 -9.36
N GLY A 188 -6.15 6.41 -10.27
CA GLY A 188 -4.77 6.81 -10.01
C GLY A 188 -4.75 8.10 -9.18
N VAL A 189 -3.77 8.20 -8.28
CA VAL A 189 -3.48 9.41 -7.53
C VAL A 189 -2.11 9.94 -7.94
N SER A 190 -1.90 11.24 -7.85
CA SER A 190 -0.59 11.83 -8.16
C SER A 190 0.35 11.63 -6.98
N ARG A 191 1.51 10.99 -7.24
CA ARG A 191 2.57 10.87 -6.23
C ARG A 191 3.00 12.25 -5.70
N ALA A 192 3.10 13.24 -6.56
CA ALA A 192 3.49 14.60 -6.17
C ALA A 192 2.46 15.24 -5.23
N GLU A 193 1.16 15.00 -5.45
CA GLU A 193 0.08 15.48 -4.58
C GLU A 193 0.14 14.80 -3.21
N VAL A 194 0.34 13.47 -3.16
CA VAL A 194 0.51 12.72 -1.91
C VAL A 194 1.73 13.23 -1.14
N THR A 195 2.88 13.38 -1.80
CA THR A 195 4.10 13.90 -1.16
C THR A 195 3.89 15.29 -0.57
N ARG A 196 3.24 16.20 -1.32
CA ARG A 196 2.95 17.57 -0.86
C ARG A 196 2.01 17.55 0.35
N HIS A 197 1.01 16.68 0.33
CA HIS A 197 0.07 16.55 1.45
C HIS A 197 0.76 16.05 2.71
N LEU A 198 1.60 15.02 2.62
CA LEU A 198 2.39 14.52 3.74
C LEU A 198 3.31 15.61 4.30
N ALA A 199 4.04 16.34 3.43
CA ALA A 199 4.94 17.43 3.83
C ALA A 199 4.18 18.58 4.52
N HIS A 200 2.96 18.91 4.07
CA HIS A 200 2.10 19.91 4.72
C HIS A 200 1.76 19.50 6.17
N HIS A 201 1.76 18.23 6.47
CA HIS A 201 1.54 17.68 7.81
C HIS A 201 2.83 17.21 8.48
N HIS A 202 3.97 17.82 8.13
CA HIS A 202 5.29 17.57 8.73
C HIS A 202 5.78 16.12 8.63
N VAL A 203 5.44 15.46 7.54
CA VAL A 203 5.92 14.11 7.20
C VAL A 203 6.67 14.20 5.87
N ASP A 204 8.01 14.19 5.94
CA ASP A 204 8.87 14.42 4.79
C ASP A 204 9.23 13.13 4.07
N GLN A 205 9.13 13.14 2.74
CA GLN A 205 9.52 12.01 1.92
C GLN A 205 11.03 11.73 2.05
N LEU A 206 11.39 10.53 2.54
CA LEU A 206 12.77 10.05 2.53
C LEU A 206 13.14 9.48 1.17
N ARG A 207 12.27 8.62 0.67
CA ARG A 207 12.49 7.91 -0.61
C ARG A 207 11.15 7.55 -1.25
N TRP A 208 11.16 7.34 -2.57
CA TRP A 208 10.08 6.66 -3.25
C TRP A 208 10.61 5.68 -4.27
N TYR A 209 9.82 4.65 -4.54
CA TYR A 209 10.12 3.55 -5.44
C TYR A 209 8.99 3.38 -6.45
N GLY A 210 9.34 3.06 -7.69
CA GLY A 210 8.39 2.52 -8.65
C GLY A 210 8.17 1.04 -8.38
N VAL A 211 6.93 0.58 -8.51
CA VAL A 211 6.57 -0.82 -8.29
C VAL A 211 5.82 -1.34 -9.50
N ARG A 212 6.26 -2.48 -10.04
CA ARG A 212 5.76 -3.11 -11.26
C ARG A 212 5.91 -2.22 -12.49
N ILE A 213 7.14 -2.04 -12.91
CA ILE A 213 7.54 -1.27 -14.09
C ILE A 213 7.58 -2.17 -15.32
N LEU A 214 8.33 -3.27 -15.21
CA LEU A 214 8.63 -4.17 -16.32
C LEU A 214 7.53 -5.22 -16.53
N THR A 215 6.80 -5.59 -15.49
CA THR A 215 5.92 -6.77 -15.46
C THR A 215 4.42 -6.45 -15.45
N ASP A 216 4.00 -5.20 -15.22
CA ASP A 216 2.58 -4.91 -15.04
C ASP A 216 1.70 -5.28 -16.25
N HIS A 217 2.25 -5.24 -17.46
CA HIS A 217 1.55 -5.57 -18.70
C HIS A 217 1.29 -7.08 -18.88
N LEU A 218 2.07 -7.95 -18.20
CA LEU A 218 1.94 -9.41 -18.30
C LEU A 218 0.63 -9.95 -17.73
N GLY A 219 0.00 -9.22 -16.82
CA GLY A 219 -1.31 -9.63 -16.26
C GLY A 219 -1.18 -10.53 -15.02
N ASN A 220 -2.05 -11.54 -14.93
CA ASN A 220 -2.13 -12.43 -13.78
C ASN A 220 -1.36 -13.74 -14.02
N GLU A 221 -0.12 -13.64 -14.48
CA GLU A 221 0.72 -14.81 -14.66
C GLU A 221 1.07 -15.44 -13.29
N PRO A 222 1.33 -16.76 -13.27
CA PRO A 222 1.78 -17.44 -12.06
C PRO A 222 3.21 -17.00 -11.69
N VAL A 223 3.59 -17.22 -10.45
CA VAL A 223 4.99 -17.10 -10.02
C VAL A 223 5.79 -18.23 -10.67
N THR A 224 6.95 -17.90 -11.24
CA THR A 224 7.86 -18.83 -11.91
C THR A 224 9.19 -18.94 -11.18
N ASP A 225 10.05 -19.84 -11.62
CA ASP A 225 11.41 -20.02 -11.10
C ASP A 225 12.30 -18.78 -11.33
N GLU A 226 11.91 -17.88 -12.23
CA GLU A 226 12.60 -16.62 -12.50
C GLU A 226 12.25 -15.51 -11.49
N PHE A 227 11.40 -15.77 -10.49
CA PHE A 227 10.87 -14.76 -9.58
C PHE A 227 11.95 -13.87 -8.95
N GLU A 228 13.03 -14.46 -8.44
CA GLU A 228 14.11 -13.70 -7.80
C GLU A 228 14.86 -12.78 -8.79
N GLN A 229 15.02 -13.21 -10.03
CA GLN A 229 15.64 -12.40 -11.08
C GLN A 229 14.73 -11.24 -11.47
N ILE A 230 13.41 -11.50 -11.61
CA ILE A 230 12.41 -10.49 -11.90
C ILE A 230 12.33 -9.48 -10.74
N LEU A 231 12.31 -9.97 -9.50
CA LEU A 231 12.28 -9.12 -8.29
C LEU A 231 13.49 -8.19 -8.23
N GLU A 232 14.69 -8.71 -8.51
CA GLU A 232 15.90 -7.89 -8.53
C GLU A 232 15.88 -6.85 -9.66
N ALA A 233 15.44 -7.22 -10.87
CA ALA A 233 15.29 -6.28 -11.98
C ALA A 233 14.30 -5.16 -11.66
N GLU A 234 13.10 -5.51 -11.15
CA GLU A 234 12.07 -4.55 -10.73
C GLU A 234 12.57 -3.63 -9.59
N TRP A 235 13.33 -4.16 -8.63
CA TRP A 235 13.94 -3.39 -7.56
C TRP A 235 14.94 -2.36 -8.10
N GLN A 236 15.82 -2.77 -8.99
CA GLN A 236 16.85 -1.89 -9.56
C GLN A 236 16.25 -0.75 -10.39
N VAL A 237 15.26 -1.04 -11.25
CA VAL A 237 14.60 -0.01 -12.05
C VAL A 237 13.66 0.83 -11.19
N GLY A 238 13.04 0.23 -10.17
CA GLY A 238 12.14 0.90 -9.22
C GLY A 238 12.82 1.99 -8.39
N ALA A 239 14.13 1.93 -8.22
CA ALA A 239 14.92 2.91 -7.47
C ALA A 239 15.52 4.02 -8.35
N ARG A 240 15.38 3.98 -9.70
CA ARG A 240 16.12 4.81 -10.64
C ARG A 240 15.22 5.61 -11.59
N ASP A 241 15.56 6.88 -11.79
CA ASP A 241 15.02 7.65 -12.91
C ASP A 241 15.75 7.25 -14.22
N PRO A 242 15.05 7.28 -15.38
CA PRO A 242 13.66 7.66 -15.57
C PRO A 242 12.66 6.53 -15.32
N TYR A 243 13.11 5.29 -15.09
CA TYR A 243 12.26 4.09 -15.07
C TYR A 243 11.14 4.15 -14.05
N ARG A 244 11.44 4.53 -12.80
CA ARG A 244 10.43 4.57 -11.74
C ARG A 244 9.26 5.51 -12.05
N GLY A 245 9.48 6.56 -12.88
CA GLY A 245 8.46 7.52 -13.28
C GLY A 245 7.32 6.94 -14.13
N ILE A 246 7.51 5.75 -14.73
CA ILE A 246 6.48 5.05 -15.54
C ILE A 246 5.92 3.81 -14.82
N ALA A 247 6.23 3.65 -13.53
CA ALA A 247 5.76 2.53 -12.75
C ALA A 247 4.24 2.52 -12.57
N ARG A 248 3.66 1.32 -12.52
CA ARG A 248 2.22 1.15 -12.25
C ARG A 248 1.80 1.70 -10.90
N LEU A 249 2.64 1.47 -9.89
CA LEU A 249 2.42 1.97 -8.54
C LEU A 249 3.66 2.76 -8.10
N PHE A 250 3.44 3.76 -7.26
CA PHE A 250 4.51 4.36 -6.48
C PHE A 250 4.43 3.88 -5.03
N HIS A 251 5.59 3.75 -4.40
CA HIS A 251 5.72 3.47 -2.98
C HIS A 251 6.56 4.58 -2.33
N ILE A 252 5.92 5.42 -1.52
CA ILE A 252 6.57 6.47 -0.74
C ILE A 252 6.90 5.92 0.65
N VAL A 253 8.13 6.15 1.10
CA VAL A 253 8.53 6.05 2.50
C VAL A 253 8.88 7.46 2.98
N ALA A 254 8.20 7.92 4.02
CA ALA A 254 8.32 9.25 4.58
C ALA A 254 8.54 9.17 6.10
N ARG A 255 9.07 10.24 6.70
CA ARG A 255 9.37 10.33 8.13
C ARG A 255 8.70 11.55 8.74
N ALA A 256 8.02 11.37 9.86
CA ALA A 256 7.50 12.46 10.65
C ALA A 256 8.67 13.26 11.27
N GLN A 257 8.58 14.60 11.22
CA GLN A 257 9.59 15.48 11.81
C GLN A 257 9.67 15.27 13.33
N GLU A 258 10.87 15.41 13.88
CA GLU A 258 11.07 15.35 15.33
C GLU A 258 10.65 16.70 15.97
N GLY A 259 10.01 16.65 17.13
CA GLY A 259 9.75 17.84 17.95
C GLY A 259 8.44 18.59 17.68
N GLN A 260 7.52 18.07 16.90
CA GLN A 260 6.17 18.66 16.75
C GLN A 260 5.11 17.73 17.36
N GLU A 261 4.26 18.30 18.22
CA GLU A 261 3.02 17.62 18.61
C GLU A 261 2.11 17.48 17.36
N PRO A 262 1.43 16.34 17.19
CA PRO A 262 0.49 16.18 16.09
C PRO A 262 -0.56 17.29 16.16
N ALA A 263 -0.83 17.93 15.02
CA ALA A 263 -1.83 18.98 14.92
C ALA A 263 -3.19 18.47 15.45
N ARG A 264 -3.78 19.22 16.39
CA ARG A 264 -5.05 18.90 17.04
C ARG A 264 -6.22 18.82 16.06
#